data_f88df1f69632132ac148cfa6d974064a
#
_entry.id   f88df1f69632132ac148cfa6d974064a
#
_cell.length_a   1.000
_cell.length_b   1.000
_cell.length_c   1.000
_cell.angle_alpha   90.00
_cell.angle_beta   90.00
_cell.angle_gamma   90.00
#
_symmetry.space_group_name_H-M   'P 1'
#
loop_
_entity.id
_entity.type
_entity.pdbx_description
1 polymer ?
#
loop_
_entity_poly.entity_id
_entity_poly.type
_entity_poly.pdbx_seq_one_letter_code
_entity_poly.pdbx_strand_id
1 'polypeptide(L)'
;MTANTRYAMFFASLVIPCTAAIAGDANPYVGRWALTIPGGGAGWLGVTQEDGYLDGSILWGGGSVLPADWVFMADDSLCVFRFHKVERKNAAGKVVRTQTLPEVIMAKVDGDFLQLTQIEPNRNCVGFEQREFTGKRIPPLPAKPDLSKVKFGMPIALFDGMSLDAWKLTDENQKSGWSVEDGLLVNKPVQPQGGRHVSYGNLRTVAEFEDFNLKLEVKVNKGENSGVYLRGIYEVQVADTYGQPLDSHNMGGVYSRITPSVAAEKPAGQWQTMDITLVDRHVTVVLNGQKIIDNEPLLGCTGGALSSDESKPGPIYLQGDHTGICYRDIILTPVAK
;
A
#
# COMPACT_ATOMS: atom_id res chain seq x y z
N MET A 1 43.84 -73.32 30.36
CA MET A 1 44.45 -72.07 30.87
C MET A 1 44.02 -70.98 29.83
N THR A 2 42.95 -70.27 30.09
CA THR A 2 42.40 -69.29 29.20
C THR A 2 42.57 -67.89 29.83
N ALA A 3 43.34 -67.03 29.15
CA ALA A 3 43.61 -65.69 29.57
C ALA A 3 42.49 -64.78 29.07
N ASN A 4 41.74 -64.16 30.02
CA ASN A 4 40.72 -63.11 29.72
C ASN A 4 41.44 -61.76 29.65
N THR A 5 41.49 -61.19 28.46
CA THR A 5 41.93 -59.83 28.25
C THR A 5 40.68 -58.88 28.29
N ARG A 6 40.59 -58.04 29.32
CA ARG A 6 39.56 -57.00 29.43
C ARG A 6 40.01 -55.74 28.67
N TYR A 7 39.30 -55.37 27.67
CA TYR A 7 39.44 -54.04 27.01
C TYR A 7 38.71 -53.00 27.83
N ALA A 8 39.43 -52.03 28.34
CA ALA A 8 38.84 -50.81 28.94
C ALA A 8 38.60 -49.78 27.83
N MET A 9 37.32 -49.46 27.54
CA MET A 9 36.97 -48.36 26.68
C MET A 9 37.06 -47.03 27.46
N PHE A 10 38.01 -46.21 27.05
CA PHE A 10 38.04 -44.80 27.47
C PHE A 10 37.02 -44.00 26.62
N PHE A 11 35.95 -43.54 27.23
CA PHE A 11 35.09 -42.48 26.65
C PHE A 11 35.77 -41.13 26.87
N ALA A 12 36.37 -40.59 25.82
CA ALA A 12 36.77 -39.18 25.79
C ALA A 12 35.52 -38.33 25.55
N SER A 13 35.06 -37.61 26.57
CA SER A 13 34.01 -36.62 26.45
C SER A 13 34.55 -35.46 25.62
N LEU A 14 34.10 -35.36 24.37
CA LEU A 14 34.35 -34.21 23.50
C LEU A 14 33.49 -33.07 24.02
N VAL A 15 34.05 -32.15 24.77
CA VAL A 15 33.43 -30.89 25.12
C VAL A 15 33.53 -30.01 23.85
N ILE A 16 32.45 -29.94 23.09
CA ILE A 16 32.31 -28.98 22.01
C ILE A 16 32.08 -27.61 22.67
N PRO A 17 32.99 -26.64 22.51
CA PRO A 17 32.72 -25.30 22.99
C PRO A 17 31.50 -24.78 22.21
N CYS A 18 30.42 -24.45 22.93
CA CYS A 18 29.32 -23.66 22.39
C CYS A 18 29.91 -22.29 22.05
N THR A 19 30.36 -22.10 20.81
CA THR A 19 30.67 -20.77 20.30
C THR A 19 29.36 -20.00 20.31
N ALA A 20 29.26 -19.05 21.23
CA ALA A 20 28.20 -18.02 21.15
C ALA A 20 28.24 -17.49 19.72
N ALA A 21 27.13 -17.66 19.00
CA ALA A 21 26.96 -17.02 17.73
C ALA A 21 27.14 -15.51 18.01
N ILE A 22 28.20 -14.94 17.49
CA ILE A 22 28.34 -13.49 17.39
C ILE A 22 27.08 -13.08 16.60
N ALA A 23 26.22 -12.28 17.21
CA ALA A 23 25.10 -11.67 16.53
C ALA A 23 25.73 -10.93 15.32
N GLY A 24 25.66 -11.53 14.14
CA GLY A 24 26.11 -10.88 12.92
C GLY A 24 25.34 -9.59 12.81
N ASP A 25 25.99 -8.52 12.37
CA ASP A 25 25.34 -7.24 12.13
C ASP A 25 24.06 -7.49 11.33
N ALA A 26 22.94 -6.96 11.84
CA ALA A 26 21.65 -7.13 11.19
C ALA A 26 21.75 -6.67 9.74
N ASN A 27 21.26 -7.47 8.78
CA ASN A 27 21.31 -7.13 7.37
C ASN A 27 20.72 -5.73 7.17
N PRO A 28 21.48 -4.75 6.66
CA PRO A 28 21.06 -3.34 6.58
C PRO A 28 19.88 -3.10 5.65
N TYR A 29 19.53 -4.05 4.80
CA TYR A 29 18.39 -3.95 3.90
C TYR A 29 17.08 -4.37 4.54
N VAL A 30 17.10 -5.13 5.63
CA VAL A 30 15.89 -5.56 6.33
C VAL A 30 15.13 -4.36 6.86
N GLY A 31 13.84 -4.35 6.62
CA GLY A 31 12.92 -3.29 7.00
C GLY A 31 12.03 -2.82 5.86
N ARG A 32 11.48 -1.62 6.01
CA ARG A 32 10.52 -1.04 5.06
C ARG A 32 11.10 0.23 4.44
N TRP A 33 10.89 0.38 3.15
CA TRP A 33 11.48 1.44 2.35
C TRP A 33 10.40 2.15 1.54
N ALA A 34 10.30 3.44 1.71
CA ALA A 34 9.52 4.34 0.87
C ALA A 34 10.30 4.57 -0.43
N LEU A 35 9.75 4.16 -1.56
CA LEU A 35 10.39 4.32 -2.87
C LEU A 35 9.81 5.52 -3.60
N THR A 36 10.68 6.29 -4.26
CA THR A 36 10.31 7.21 -5.32
C THR A 36 10.64 6.51 -6.63
N ILE A 37 9.66 5.84 -7.23
CA ILE A 37 9.87 5.04 -8.43
C ILE A 37 10.15 5.92 -9.65
N PRO A 38 10.73 5.38 -10.75
CA PRO A 38 10.95 6.13 -11.98
C PRO A 38 9.68 6.82 -12.48
N GLY A 39 9.77 8.12 -12.76
CA GLY A 39 8.60 8.95 -13.08
C GLY A 39 7.98 9.69 -11.89
N GLY A 40 8.49 9.49 -10.67
CA GLY A 40 8.09 10.26 -9.46
C GLY A 40 6.93 9.66 -8.68
N GLY A 41 6.41 8.50 -9.06
CA GLY A 41 5.32 7.82 -8.34
C GLY A 41 5.74 7.25 -6.98
N ALA A 42 4.77 7.06 -6.09
CA ALA A 42 4.97 6.38 -4.83
C ALA A 42 5.15 4.87 -5.03
N GLY A 43 6.13 4.29 -4.35
CA GLY A 43 6.35 2.86 -4.29
C GLY A 43 6.78 2.43 -2.89
N TRP A 44 6.86 1.14 -2.67
CA TRP A 44 7.24 0.59 -1.38
C TRP A 44 7.98 -0.74 -1.56
N LEU A 45 8.97 -0.98 -0.72
CA LEU A 45 9.69 -2.25 -0.61
C LEU A 45 9.74 -2.66 0.86
N GLY A 46 9.27 -3.86 1.16
CA GLY A 46 9.51 -4.52 2.44
C GLY A 46 10.48 -5.66 2.25
N VAL A 47 11.48 -5.76 3.11
CA VAL A 47 12.46 -6.86 3.14
C VAL A 47 12.44 -7.46 4.53
N THR A 48 12.28 -8.77 4.61
CA THR A 48 12.34 -9.54 5.86
C THR A 48 13.46 -10.54 5.82
N GLN A 49 13.98 -10.88 7.01
CA GLN A 49 14.90 -11.99 7.19
C GLN A 49 14.09 -13.17 7.73
N GLU A 50 13.99 -14.20 6.92
CA GLU A 50 13.37 -15.45 7.29
C GLU A 50 14.43 -16.48 7.72
N ASP A 51 14.00 -17.68 8.07
CA ASP A 51 14.92 -18.75 8.48
C ASP A 51 15.75 -19.27 7.27
N GLY A 52 16.92 -18.68 7.11
CA GLY A 52 17.90 -19.05 6.09
C GLY A 52 17.77 -18.30 4.75
N TYR A 53 16.82 -17.36 4.57
CA TYR A 53 16.68 -16.59 3.34
C TYR A 53 16.14 -15.16 3.58
N LEU A 54 16.28 -14.31 2.58
CA LEU A 54 15.60 -13.02 2.52
C LEU A 54 14.29 -13.17 1.75
N ASP A 55 13.22 -12.58 2.27
CA ASP A 55 11.96 -12.43 1.55
C ASP A 55 11.62 -10.95 1.37
N GLY A 56 10.71 -10.66 0.45
CA GLY A 56 10.32 -9.29 0.22
C GLY A 56 8.99 -9.15 -0.51
N SER A 57 8.42 -7.98 -0.35
CA SER A 57 7.23 -7.56 -1.08
C SER A 57 7.44 -6.15 -1.62
N ILE A 58 6.83 -5.85 -2.76
CA ILE A 58 6.99 -4.57 -3.44
C ILE A 58 5.65 -4.01 -3.91
N LEU A 59 5.49 -2.70 -3.79
CA LEU A 59 4.47 -1.92 -4.46
C LEU A 59 5.13 -1.03 -5.52
N TRP A 60 4.61 -1.07 -6.74
CA TRP A 60 5.15 -0.33 -7.88
C TRP A 60 4.11 0.66 -8.43
N GLY A 61 3.94 1.79 -7.75
CA GLY A 61 2.97 2.81 -8.12
C GLY A 61 1.53 2.42 -7.81
N GLY A 62 0.74 2.14 -8.84
CA GLY A 62 -0.64 1.68 -8.70
C GLY A 62 -0.75 0.18 -8.45
N GLY A 63 -1.97 -0.28 -8.12
CA GLY A 63 -2.28 -1.69 -7.90
C GLY A 63 -1.88 -2.22 -6.53
N SER A 64 -1.74 -3.54 -6.43
CA SER A 64 -1.54 -4.24 -5.16
C SER A 64 -0.07 -4.39 -4.79
N VAL A 65 0.19 -4.54 -3.49
CA VAL A 65 1.47 -5.04 -2.98
C VAL A 65 1.61 -6.50 -3.41
N LEU A 66 2.71 -6.82 -4.04
CA LEU A 66 2.99 -8.16 -4.53
C LEU A 66 4.26 -8.72 -3.86
N PRO A 67 4.32 -10.03 -3.58
CA PRO A 67 5.57 -10.64 -3.19
C PRO A 67 6.60 -10.48 -4.31
N ALA A 68 7.87 -10.28 -3.96
CA ALA A 68 8.95 -10.40 -4.92
C ALA A 68 9.16 -11.88 -5.24
N ASP A 69 9.49 -12.20 -6.50
CA ASP A 69 9.73 -13.58 -6.88
C ASP A 69 11.02 -14.12 -6.24
N TRP A 70 12.07 -13.29 -6.13
CA TRP A 70 13.30 -13.60 -5.39
C TRP A 70 13.90 -12.35 -4.77
N VAL A 71 14.50 -12.51 -3.58
CA VAL A 71 15.29 -11.49 -2.89
C VAL A 71 16.57 -12.14 -2.38
N PHE A 72 17.73 -11.61 -2.74
CA PHE A 72 19.01 -12.13 -2.29
C PHE A 72 20.11 -11.06 -2.31
N MET A 73 21.21 -11.34 -1.64
CA MET A 73 22.40 -10.51 -1.68
C MET A 73 23.34 -10.95 -2.81
N ALA A 74 23.78 -9.97 -3.62
CA ALA A 74 24.89 -10.13 -4.55
C ALA A 74 25.99 -9.16 -4.11
N ASP A 75 27.05 -9.70 -3.53
CA ASP A 75 28.10 -8.93 -2.85
C ASP A 75 27.49 -7.99 -1.78
N ASP A 76 27.63 -6.68 -1.95
CA ASP A 76 27.13 -5.63 -1.09
C ASP A 76 25.75 -5.10 -1.49
N SER A 77 25.14 -5.66 -2.52
CA SER A 77 23.89 -5.18 -3.10
C SER A 77 22.73 -6.14 -2.86
N LEU A 78 21.56 -5.59 -2.53
CA LEU A 78 20.31 -6.35 -2.51
C LEU A 78 19.77 -6.46 -3.93
N CYS A 79 19.44 -7.69 -4.36
CA CYS A 79 18.78 -7.97 -5.62
C CYS A 79 17.33 -8.39 -5.37
N VAL A 80 16.38 -7.69 -6.00
CA VAL A 80 14.95 -8.00 -5.97
C VAL A 80 14.53 -8.35 -7.39
N PHE A 81 14.02 -9.57 -7.58
CA PHE A 81 13.53 -10.05 -8.87
C PHE A 81 12.01 -10.06 -8.92
N ARG A 82 11.48 -9.65 -10.07
CA ARG A 82 10.07 -9.74 -10.43
C ARG A 82 9.95 -10.34 -11.82
N PHE A 83 8.88 -11.08 -12.07
CA PHE A 83 8.60 -11.65 -13.38
C PHE A 83 7.28 -11.13 -13.95
N HIS A 84 7.34 -10.67 -15.20
CA HIS A 84 6.19 -10.16 -15.93
C HIS A 84 5.80 -11.11 -17.07
N LYS A 85 4.52 -11.43 -17.19
CA LYS A 85 4.00 -12.18 -18.32
C LYS A 85 3.69 -11.25 -19.49
N VAL A 86 4.26 -11.55 -20.65
CA VAL A 86 4.05 -10.80 -21.89
C VAL A 86 3.43 -11.71 -22.93
N GLU A 87 2.22 -11.38 -23.38
CA GLU A 87 1.55 -12.10 -24.47
C GLU A 87 2.09 -11.68 -25.82
N ARG A 88 2.47 -12.67 -26.62
CA ARG A 88 2.82 -12.50 -28.03
C ARG A 88 1.62 -12.81 -28.89
N LYS A 89 1.17 -11.82 -29.69
CA LYS A 89 -0.01 -11.95 -30.56
C LYS A 89 0.45 -11.99 -32.04
N ASN A 90 -0.25 -12.78 -32.84
CA ASN A 90 -0.07 -12.78 -34.30
C ASN A 90 -0.78 -11.57 -34.95
N ALA A 91 -0.69 -11.43 -36.24
CA ALA A 91 -1.31 -10.35 -37.00
C ALA A 91 -2.87 -10.30 -36.85
N ALA A 92 -3.50 -11.42 -36.52
CA ALA A 92 -4.94 -11.50 -36.23
C ALA A 92 -5.29 -11.21 -34.77
N GLY A 93 -4.32 -10.76 -33.95
CA GLY A 93 -4.54 -10.43 -32.51
C GLY A 93 -4.64 -11.65 -31.59
N LYS A 94 -4.50 -12.89 -32.11
CA LYS A 94 -4.58 -14.11 -31.29
C LYS A 94 -3.27 -14.31 -30.53
N VAL A 95 -3.35 -14.61 -29.22
CA VAL A 95 -2.19 -14.99 -28.40
C VAL A 95 -1.61 -16.30 -28.91
N VAL A 96 -0.35 -16.28 -29.34
CA VAL A 96 0.40 -17.44 -29.84
C VAL A 96 1.45 -17.95 -28.85
N ARG A 97 1.85 -17.11 -27.90
CA ARG A 97 2.81 -17.45 -26.86
C ARG A 97 2.69 -16.48 -25.68
N THR A 98 2.90 -16.97 -24.49
CA THR A 98 3.17 -16.15 -23.29
C THR A 98 4.64 -16.30 -22.91
N GLN A 99 5.34 -15.21 -22.76
CA GLN A 99 6.75 -15.17 -22.31
C GLN A 99 6.78 -14.59 -20.90
N THR A 100 7.71 -15.06 -20.08
CA THR A 100 8.05 -14.47 -18.78
C THR A 100 9.31 -13.64 -18.96
N LEU A 101 9.24 -12.34 -18.69
CA LEU A 101 10.39 -11.44 -18.71
C LEU A 101 10.79 -11.12 -17.27
N PRO A 102 12.09 -11.21 -16.94
CA PRO A 102 12.59 -10.79 -15.63
C PRO A 102 12.66 -9.26 -15.56
N GLU A 103 12.40 -8.73 -14.40
CA GLU A 103 12.76 -7.38 -13.97
C GLU A 103 13.68 -7.53 -12.77
N VAL A 104 14.79 -6.81 -12.76
CA VAL A 104 15.77 -6.85 -11.69
C VAL A 104 15.89 -5.45 -11.09
N ILE A 105 15.76 -5.35 -9.77
CA ILE A 105 16.03 -4.13 -9.03
C ILE A 105 17.24 -4.42 -8.15
N MET A 106 18.32 -3.68 -8.38
CA MET A 106 19.52 -3.72 -7.55
C MET A 106 19.52 -2.52 -6.63
N ALA A 107 19.70 -2.74 -5.33
CA ALA A 107 19.72 -1.67 -4.33
C ALA A 107 21.05 -1.66 -3.58
N LYS A 108 21.58 -0.45 -3.36
CA LYS A 108 22.69 -0.17 -2.44
C LYS A 108 22.19 0.71 -1.30
N VAL A 109 22.50 0.30 -0.07
CA VAL A 109 22.14 1.04 1.14
C VAL A 109 23.25 2.03 1.51
N ASP A 110 22.83 3.25 1.88
CA ASP A 110 23.67 4.28 2.48
C ASP A 110 22.89 4.89 3.64
N GLY A 111 23.15 4.42 4.84
CA GLY A 111 22.39 4.78 6.04
C GLY A 111 20.90 4.47 5.89
N ASP A 112 20.08 5.50 5.94
CA ASP A 112 18.62 5.39 5.77
C ASP A 112 18.14 5.59 4.33
N PHE A 113 19.04 5.52 3.36
CA PHE A 113 18.71 5.68 1.95
C PHE A 113 19.09 4.45 1.14
N LEU A 114 18.33 4.19 0.07
CA LEU A 114 18.67 3.26 -0.99
C LEU A 114 18.91 4.00 -2.29
N GLN A 115 19.98 3.63 -2.97
CA GLN A 115 20.16 3.90 -4.40
C GLN A 115 19.75 2.64 -5.15
N LEU A 116 18.78 2.76 -6.05
CA LEU A 116 18.21 1.60 -6.73
C LEU A 116 18.37 1.77 -8.24
N THR A 117 18.67 0.64 -8.89
CA THR A 117 18.75 0.54 -10.35
C THR A 117 17.78 -0.57 -10.79
N GLN A 118 16.76 -0.20 -11.57
CA GLN A 118 15.86 -1.13 -12.24
C GLN A 118 16.43 -1.48 -13.61
N ILE A 119 16.44 -2.77 -13.96
CA ILE A 119 16.82 -3.28 -15.27
C ILE A 119 15.67 -4.15 -15.79
N GLU A 120 15.12 -3.78 -16.93
CA GLU A 120 13.99 -4.48 -17.54
C GLU A 120 14.28 -4.73 -19.03
N PRO A 121 14.20 -5.98 -19.54
CA PRO A 121 14.31 -6.27 -20.96
C PRO A 121 13.20 -5.57 -21.74
N ASN A 122 13.53 -5.00 -22.88
CA ASN A 122 12.54 -4.45 -23.79
C ASN A 122 11.51 -5.52 -24.19
N ARG A 123 10.24 -5.14 -24.33
CA ARG A 123 9.16 -6.08 -24.71
C ARG A 123 9.41 -6.80 -26.04
N ASN A 124 10.19 -6.23 -26.94
CA ASN A 124 10.62 -6.87 -28.20
C ASN A 124 11.80 -7.85 -28.01
N CYS A 125 12.32 -7.99 -26.79
CA CYS A 125 13.50 -8.79 -26.44
C CYS A 125 14.80 -8.31 -27.15
N VAL A 126 14.87 -7.04 -27.56
CA VAL A 126 16.07 -6.42 -28.13
C VAL A 126 16.52 -5.29 -27.19
N GLY A 127 17.62 -5.53 -26.45
CA GLY A 127 18.13 -4.60 -25.45
C GLY A 127 17.31 -4.61 -24.15
N PHE A 128 17.60 -3.64 -23.30
CA PHE A 128 16.95 -3.43 -22.01
C PHE A 128 16.84 -1.95 -21.70
N GLU A 129 15.94 -1.59 -20.80
CA GLU A 129 15.88 -0.28 -20.18
C GLU A 129 16.52 -0.34 -18.80
N GLN A 130 17.23 0.74 -18.44
CA GLN A 130 17.76 0.94 -17.10
C GLN A 130 17.25 2.27 -16.57
N ARG A 131 16.77 2.25 -15.33
CA ARG A 131 16.27 3.44 -14.65
C ARG A 131 16.80 3.49 -13.23
N GLU A 132 17.18 4.68 -12.78
CA GLU A 132 17.63 4.93 -11.43
C GLU A 132 16.53 5.59 -10.62
N PHE A 133 16.46 5.25 -9.34
CA PHE A 133 15.51 5.82 -8.39
C PHE A 133 16.01 5.65 -6.96
N THR A 134 15.28 6.18 -6.00
CA THR A 134 15.72 6.21 -4.61
C THR A 134 14.70 5.60 -3.67
N GLY A 135 15.17 5.15 -2.51
CA GLY A 135 14.35 4.74 -1.39
C GLY A 135 14.81 5.42 -0.10
N LYS A 136 13.87 5.62 0.82
CA LYS A 136 14.14 6.11 2.17
C LYS A 136 13.59 5.11 3.17
N ARG A 137 14.36 4.82 4.21
CA ARG A 137 13.91 3.93 5.28
C ARG A 137 12.66 4.50 5.96
N ILE A 138 11.63 3.69 6.07
CA ILE A 138 10.45 4.03 6.85
C ILE A 138 10.79 3.81 8.33
N PRO A 139 10.60 4.82 9.18
CA PRO A 139 10.86 4.69 10.61
C PRO A 139 10.10 3.51 11.23
N PRO A 140 10.60 2.89 12.28
CA PRO A 140 9.87 1.89 13.03
C PRO A 140 8.44 2.34 13.34
N LEU A 141 7.52 1.39 13.36
CA LEU A 141 6.14 1.68 13.74
C LEU A 141 6.11 2.10 15.22
N PRO A 142 5.40 3.19 15.58
CA PRO A 142 5.13 3.49 16.97
C PRO A 142 4.43 2.32 17.68
N ALA A 143 4.49 2.30 19.01
CA ALA A 143 3.71 1.35 19.78
C ALA A 143 2.21 1.52 19.49
N LYS A 144 1.46 0.42 19.51
CA LYS A 144 0.01 0.44 19.32
C LYS A 144 -0.65 1.43 20.30
N PRO A 145 -1.33 2.48 19.81
CA PRO A 145 -1.90 3.51 20.68
C PRO A 145 -3.08 2.99 21.50
N ASP A 146 -3.20 3.46 22.73
CA ASP A 146 -4.41 3.28 23.53
C ASP A 146 -5.44 4.35 23.14
N LEU A 147 -6.34 4.00 22.24
CA LEU A 147 -7.35 4.93 21.72
C LEU A 147 -8.26 5.53 22.79
N SER A 148 -8.39 4.91 23.98
CA SER A 148 -9.18 5.47 25.08
C SER A 148 -8.54 6.71 25.73
N LYS A 149 -7.24 6.91 25.50
CA LYS A 149 -6.47 8.05 26.01
C LYS A 149 -6.26 9.16 24.97
N VAL A 150 -6.61 8.88 23.70
CA VAL A 150 -6.49 9.87 22.64
C VAL A 150 -7.52 10.98 22.84
N LYS A 151 -7.06 12.20 22.83
CA LYS A 151 -7.92 13.39 22.90
C LYS A 151 -8.05 13.97 21.49
N PHE A 152 -9.29 14.22 21.10
CA PHE A 152 -9.60 14.85 19.84
C PHE A 152 -9.84 16.35 20.00
N GLY A 153 -9.45 17.11 19.00
CA GLY A 153 -9.67 18.55 18.91
C GLY A 153 -11.08 18.90 18.43
N MET A 154 -11.23 20.07 17.84
CA MET A 154 -12.51 20.52 17.27
C MET A 154 -12.73 19.86 15.90
N PRO A 155 -13.97 19.39 15.61
CA PRO A 155 -14.33 18.88 14.31
C PRO A 155 -14.21 19.95 13.20
N ILE A 156 -13.76 19.55 12.04
CA ILE A 156 -13.64 20.35 10.83
C ILE A 156 -14.55 19.74 9.76
N ALA A 157 -15.53 20.49 9.28
CA ALA A 157 -16.31 20.09 8.13
C ALA A 157 -15.43 20.23 6.87
N LEU A 158 -14.99 19.11 6.31
CA LEU A 158 -14.27 19.11 5.02
C LEU A 158 -15.22 19.27 3.84
N PHE A 159 -16.47 18.88 4.01
CA PHE A 159 -17.54 19.12 3.05
C PHE A 159 -18.85 19.37 3.79
N ASP A 160 -19.48 20.51 3.50
CA ASP A 160 -20.68 21.03 4.15
C ASP A 160 -21.93 20.98 3.24
N GLY A 161 -21.81 20.39 2.06
CA GLY A 161 -22.87 20.35 1.06
C GLY A 161 -22.94 21.59 0.16
N MET A 162 -22.07 22.60 0.31
CA MET A 162 -22.17 23.88 -0.40
C MET A 162 -21.00 24.15 -1.33
N SER A 163 -19.74 23.92 -0.91
CA SER A 163 -18.58 24.31 -1.69
C SER A 163 -17.47 23.25 -1.68
N LEU A 164 -16.51 23.40 -2.62
CA LEU A 164 -15.26 22.64 -2.68
C LEU A 164 -14.05 23.46 -2.20
N ASP A 165 -14.24 24.52 -1.43
CA ASP A 165 -13.17 25.44 -1.03
C ASP A 165 -12.08 24.75 -0.19
N ALA A 166 -12.43 23.68 0.55
CA ALA A 166 -11.48 22.85 1.27
C ALA A 166 -10.71 21.85 0.39
N TRP A 167 -11.04 21.78 -0.90
CA TRP A 167 -10.56 20.76 -1.84
C TRP A 167 -9.89 21.36 -3.06
N LYS A 168 -9.01 20.58 -3.69
CA LYS A 168 -8.42 20.86 -5.01
C LYS A 168 -8.09 19.57 -5.73
N LEU A 169 -7.90 19.61 -7.04
CA LEU A 169 -7.39 18.46 -7.79
C LEU A 169 -5.97 18.11 -7.34
N THR A 170 -5.61 16.83 -7.39
CA THR A 170 -4.24 16.37 -7.14
C THR A 170 -3.29 16.84 -8.25
N ASP A 171 -3.79 16.95 -9.49
CA ASP A 171 -3.13 17.57 -10.63
C ASP A 171 -4.11 18.55 -11.28
N GLU A 172 -3.81 19.82 -11.20
CA GLU A 172 -4.65 20.92 -11.72
C GLU A 172 -4.81 20.90 -13.25
N ASN A 173 -3.95 20.19 -13.97
CA ASN A 173 -4.05 20.03 -15.42
C ASN A 173 -5.04 18.94 -15.85
N GLN A 174 -5.51 18.10 -14.92
CA GLN A 174 -6.48 17.06 -15.22
C GLN A 174 -7.91 17.63 -15.25
N LYS A 175 -8.76 16.98 -16.04
CA LYS A 175 -10.18 17.31 -16.08
C LYS A 175 -10.85 16.97 -14.76
N SER A 176 -11.64 17.88 -14.19
CA SER A 176 -12.46 17.59 -13.02
C SER A 176 -13.74 16.84 -13.41
N GLY A 177 -14.05 15.76 -12.72
CA GLY A 177 -15.36 15.13 -12.69
C GLY A 177 -16.18 15.53 -11.46
N TRP A 178 -15.60 16.34 -10.57
CA TRP A 178 -16.14 16.68 -9.26
C TRP A 178 -17.02 17.94 -9.33
N SER A 179 -18.18 17.88 -8.67
CA SER A 179 -19.15 18.96 -8.53
C SER A 179 -19.90 18.84 -7.22
N VAL A 180 -20.60 19.92 -6.83
CA VAL A 180 -21.61 19.89 -5.77
C VAL A 180 -22.97 19.84 -6.43
N GLU A 181 -23.76 18.82 -6.12
CA GLU A 181 -25.10 18.62 -6.66
C GLU A 181 -26.06 18.22 -5.53
N ASP A 182 -27.11 18.98 -5.30
CA ASP A 182 -28.13 18.71 -4.27
C ASP A 182 -27.55 18.46 -2.87
N GLY A 183 -26.50 19.19 -2.49
CA GLY A 183 -25.81 19.03 -1.21
C GLY A 183 -24.87 17.83 -1.14
N LEU A 184 -24.60 17.17 -2.26
CA LEU A 184 -23.69 16.04 -2.36
C LEU A 184 -22.40 16.44 -3.09
N LEU A 185 -21.28 15.88 -2.66
CA LEU A 185 -20.03 15.87 -3.42
C LEU A 185 -20.10 14.72 -4.41
N VAL A 186 -20.20 15.05 -5.69
CA VAL A 186 -20.41 14.08 -6.77
C VAL A 186 -19.21 14.05 -7.70
N ASN A 187 -18.78 12.86 -8.11
CA ASN A 187 -17.83 12.68 -9.20
C ASN A 187 -18.51 11.95 -10.37
N LYS A 188 -18.38 12.50 -11.58
CA LYS A 188 -18.92 11.94 -12.81
C LYS A 188 -17.87 11.92 -13.92
N PRO A 189 -16.96 10.95 -13.94
CA PRO A 189 -15.95 10.81 -14.99
C PRO A 189 -16.61 10.26 -16.27
N VAL A 190 -17.04 11.13 -17.17
CA VAL A 190 -17.70 10.74 -18.41
C VAL A 190 -16.66 10.33 -19.45
N GLN A 191 -16.69 9.05 -19.86
CA GLN A 191 -15.83 8.54 -20.91
C GLN A 191 -16.52 8.62 -22.29
N PRO A 192 -15.82 9.08 -23.35
CA PRO A 192 -16.41 9.13 -24.70
C PRO A 192 -16.56 7.71 -25.27
N GLN A 193 -17.70 7.44 -25.88
CA GLN A 193 -17.92 6.15 -26.56
C GLN A 193 -16.98 6.03 -27.76
N GLY A 194 -16.14 4.99 -27.77
CA GLY A 194 -15.20 4.71 -28.87
C GLY A 194 -14.05 5.73 -29.02
N GLY A 195 -13.90 6.66 -28.09
CA GLY A 195 -12.85 7.66 -28.07
C GLY A 195 -11.63 7.24 -27.23
N ARG A 196 -10.61 8.12 -27.21
CA ARG A 196 -9.48 7.98 -26.30
C ARG A 196 -9.95 8.16 -24.86
N HIS A 197 -9.48 7.30 -23.95
CA HIS A 197 -9.73 7.43 -22.51
C HIS A 197 -9.36 8.83 -22.00
N VAL A 198 -10.26 9.46 -21.27
CA VAL A 198 -10.05 10.76 -20.62
C VAL A 198 -9.64 10.50 -19.17
N SER A 199 -8.46 10.98 -18.80
CA SER A 199 -7.99 10.93 -17.40
C SER A 199 -8.67 12.05 -16.61
N TYR A 200 -9.41 11.68 -15.56
CA TYR A 200 -10.02 12.62 -14.63
C TYR A 200 -9.16 12.76 -13.38
N GLY A 201 -9.18 13.94 -12.78
CA GLY A 201 -8.39 14.26 -11.60
C GLY A 201 -9.02 13.73 -10.31
N ASN A 202 -8.17 13.26 -9.43
CA ASN A 202 -8.52 12.93 -8.06
C ASN A 202 -8.62 14.21 -7.22
N LEU A 203 -9.42 14.18 -6.15
CA LEU A 203 -9.66 15.33 -5.29
C LEU A 203 -8.89 15.16 -3.97
N ARG A 204 -8.18 16.21 -3.52
CA ARG A 204 -7.50 16.21 -2.23
C ARG A 204 -7.87 17.44 -1.41
N THR A 205 -7.79 17.34 -0.07
CA THR A 205 -7.90 18.52 0.78
C THR A 205 -6.73 19.48 0.58
N VAL A 206 -6.97 20.79 0.74
CA VAL A 206 -5.92 21.81 0.79
C VAL A 206 -5.09 21.64 2.05
N ALA A 207 -5.75 21.43 3.20
CA ALA A 207 -5.12 21.16 4.48
C ALA A 207 -4.56 19.72 4.53
N GLU A 208 -3.53 19.53 5.36
CA GLU A 208 -2.88 18.27 5.63
C GLU A 208 -3.02 17.89 7.10
N PHE A 209 -3.12 16.59 7.39
CA PHE A 209 -3.42 16.06 8.70
C PHE A 209 -2.45 14.91 9.02
N GLU A 210 -2.18 14.70 10.31
CA GLU A 210 -1.32 13.62 10.79
C GLU A 210 -2.16 12.49 11.39
N ASP A 211 -2.72 12.74 12.58
CA ASP A 211 -3.57 11.82 13.30
C ASP A 211 -4.96 12.43 13.48
N PHE A 212 -5.99 11.65 13.22
CA PHE A 212 -7.37 12.16 13.19
C PHE A 212 -8.41 11.04 13.28
N ASN A 213 -9.66 11.44 13.53
CA ASN A 213 -10.85 10.68 13.20
C ASN A 213 -11.54 11.32 11.98
N LEU A 214 -11.90 10.53 10.99
CA LEU A 214 -12.61 10.93 9.77
C LEU A 214 -13.95 10.21 9.69
N LYS A 215 -15.04 10.96 9.63
CA LYS A 215 -16.39 10.44 9.40
C LYS A 215 -16.90 10.92 8.05
N LEU A 216 -17.54 10.01 7.32
CA LEU A 216 -18.15 10.36 6.05
C LEU A 216 -19.25 9.36 5.70
N GLU A 217 -20.11 9.77 4.78
CA GLU A 217 -21.00 8.85 4.08
C GLU A 217 -20.67 8.81 2.59
N VAL A 218 -20.70 7.60 2.03
CA VAL A 218 -20.42 7.34 0.63
C VAL A 218 -21.49 6.45 0.01
N LYS A 219 -21.86 6.73 -1.23
CA LYS A 219 -22.75 5.88 -2.01
C LYS A 219 -22.03 5.44 -3.28
N VAL A 220 -21.83 4.14 -3.40
CA VAL A 220 -21.26 3.46 -4.56
C VAL A 220 -22.36 2.69 -5.28
N ASN A 221 -22.44 2.82 -6.59
CA ASN A 221 -23.39 2.06 -7.40
C ASN A 221 -22.76 0.74 -7.85
N LYS A 222 -23.56 -0.08 -8.53
CA LYS A 222 -23.11 -1.39 -8.97
C LYS A 222 -21.90 -1.31 -9.90
N GLY A 223 -20.84 -2.00 -9.52
CA GLY A 223 -19.58 -2.07 -10.26
C GLY A 223 -18.73 -0.80 -10.21
N GLU A 224 -19.10 0.19 -9.38
CA GLU A 224 -18.31 1.41 -9.19
C GLU A 224 -17.20 1.20 -8.14
N ASN A 225 -16.16 2.03 -8.26
CA ASN A 225 -14.96 2.01 -7.43
C ASN A 225 -14.43 3.43 -7.21
N SER A 226 -13.97 3.67 -6.01
CA SER A 226 -13.27 4.87 -5.55
C SER A 226 -12.37 4.48 -4.38
N GLY A 227 -11.79 5.45 -3.67
CA GLY A 227 -10.99 5.24 -2.48
C GLY A 227 -10.90 6.49 -1.63
N VAL A 228 -10.80 6.32 -0.31
CA VAL A 228 -10.53 7.37 0.65
C VAL A 228 -9.12 7.19 1.19
N TYR A 229 -8.20 8.05 0.76
CA TYR A 229 -6.80 7.97 1.17
C TYR A 229 -6.55 8.83 2.41
N LEU A 230 -6.11 8.20 3.46
CA LEU A 230 -5.66 8.84 4.68
C LEU A 230 -4.24 9.37 4.46
N ARG A 231 -4.01 10.66 4.71
CA ARG A 231 -2.72 11.34 4.48
C ARG A 231 -2.24 11.24 3.02
N GLY A 232 -3.15 10.96 2.07
CA GLY A 232 -2.76 10.70 0.67
C GLY A 232 -1.90 9.44 0.46
N ILE A 233 -1.79 8.58 1.47
CA ILE A 233 -0.87 7.43 1.52
C ILE A 233 -1.63 6.11 1.60
N TYR A 234 -2.64 6.00 2.48
CA TYR A 234 -3.31 4.77 2.83
C TYR A 234 -4.74 4.78 2.36
N GLU A 235 -5.07 3.97 1.37
CA GLU A 235 -6.41 3.86 0.83
C GLU A 235 -7.29 2.96 1.69
N VAL A 236 -8.38 3.53 2.19
CA VAL A 236 -9.53 2.78 2.64
C VAL A 236 -10.45 2.59 1.45
N GLN A 237 -10.64 1.35 1.05
CA GLN A 237 -11.34 0.98 -0.18
C GLN A 237 -12.81 1.39 -0.18
N VAL A 238 -13.26 1.92 -1.31
CA VAL A 238 -14.68 2.21 -1.62
C VAL A 238 -15.04 1.50 -2.92
N ALA A 239 -15.71 0.36 -2.83
CA ALA A 239 -16.09 -0.45 -3.99
C ALA A 239 -17.39 -1.22 -3.75
N ASP A 240 -18.07 -1.59 -4.85
CA ASP A 240 -19.21 -2.51 -4.80
C ASP A 240 -18.72 -3.95 -4.62
N THR A 241 -18.57 -4.38 -3.38
CA THR A 241 -18.12 -5.73 -3.01
C THR A 241 -19.15 -6.52 -2.19
N TYR A 242 -20.38 -6.01 -2.10
CA TYR A 242 -21.45 -6.66 -1.33
C TYR A 242 -21.64 -8.12 -1.74
N GLY A 243 -21.58 -9.02 -0.75
CA GLY A 243 -21.73 -10.46 -0.96
C GLY A 243 -20.51 -11.17 -1.54
N GLN A 244 -19.38 -10.48 -1.73
CA GLN A 244 -18.12 -11.10 -2.13
C GLN A 244 -17.40 -11.73 -0.92
N PRO A 245 -16.55 -12.74 -1.13
CA PRO A 245 -15.64 -13.23 -0.09
C PRO A 245 -14.77 -12.10 0.46
N LEU A 246 -14.40 -12.20 1.74
CA LEU A 246 -13.54 -11.20 2.38
C LEU A 246 -12.15 -11.19 1.75
N ASP A 247 -11.72 -10.00 1.37
CA ASP A 247 -10.41 -9.71 0.77
C ASP A 247 -9.98 -8.29 1.16
N SER A 248 -8.69 -7.98 1.02
CA SER A 248 -8.15 -6.65 1.32
C SER A 248 -8.57 -5.56 0.30
N HIS A 249 -9.27 -5.93 -0.78
CA HIS A 249 -9.85 -5.02 -1.77
C HIS A 249 -11.35 -4.78 -1.55
N ASN A 250 -11.93 -5.32 -0.47
CA ASN A 250 -13.33 -5.08 -0.16
C ASN A 250 -13.55 -3.71 0.49
N MET A 251 -14.79 -3.23 0.39
CA MET A 251 -15.26 -2.00 1.02
C MET A 251 -14.78 -1.86 2.47
N GLY A 252 -14.09 -0.76 2.78
CA GLY A 252 -13.56 -0.47 4.11
C GLY A 252 -12.24 -1.18 4.44
N GLY A 253 -11.74 -2.10 3.62
CA GLY A 253 -10.39 -2.67 3.75
C GLY A 253 -9.31 -1.62 3.50
N VAL A 254 -8.11 -1.82 4.04
CA VAL A 254 -6.94 -1.05 3.59
C VAL A 254 -6.39 -1.76 2.36
N TYR A 255 -6.50 -1.09 1.21
CA TYR A 255 -6.27 -1.68 -0.11
C TYR A 255 -4.98 -2.51 -0.19
N SER A 256 -5.14 -3.80 -0.54
CA SER A 256 -4.03 -4.76 -0.66
C SER A 256 -3.20 -4.98 0.63
N ARG A 257 -3.63 -4.46 1.78
CA ARG A 257 -2.87 -4.50 3.04
C ARG A 257 -3.61 -5.18 4.19
N ILE A 258 -4.86 -4.77 4.43
CA ILE A 258 -5.65 -5.26 5.58
C ILE A 258 -7.03 -5.66 5.10
N THR A 259 -7.33 -6.95 5.25
CA THR A 259 -8.65 -7.50 4.99
C THR A 259 -9.61 -7.14 6.15
N PRO A 260 -10.84 -6.67 5.87
CA PRO A 260 -11.86 -6.53 6.89
C PRO A 260 -12.10 -7.84 7.65
N SER A 261 -12.29 -7.77 8.95
CA SER A 261 -12.56 -8.95 9.78
C SER A 261 -13.96 -9.53 9.55
N VAL A 262 -14.88 -8.72 9.02
CA VAL A 262 -16.27 -9.07 8.71
C VAL A 262 -16.80 -8.19 7.58
N ALA A 263 -17.67 -8.75 6.74
CA ALA A 263 -18.40 -7.99 5.73
C ALA A 263 -19.50 -7.15 6.42
N ALA A 264 -19.44 -5.83 6.24
CA ALA A 264 -20.37 -4.90 6.86
C ALA A 264 -20.99 -3.91 5.85
N GLU A 265 -20.62 -4.02 4.57
CA GLU A 265 -21.18 -3.20 3.51
C GLU A 265 -22.64 -3.52 3.22
N LYS A 266 -23.39 -2.50 2.81
CA LYS A 266 -24.75 -2.62 2.31
C LYS A 266 -24.73 -2.79 0.78
N PRO A 267 -25.81 -3.32 0.16
CA PRO A 267 -25.91 -3.40 -1.30
C PRO A 267 -25.59 -2.08 -2.03
N ALA A 268 -25.08 -2.18 -3.24
CA ALA A 268 -24.83 -1.04 -4.12
C ALA A 268 -26.03 -0.09 -4.22
N GLY A 269 -25.77 1.20 -4.35
CA GLY A 269 -26.78 2.27 -4.38
C GLY A 269 -27.30 2.71 -3.02
N GLN A 270 -26.91 2.04 -1.93
CA GLN A 270 -27.22 2.48 -0.57
C GLN A 270 -26.08 3.31 0.03
N TRP A 271 -26.42 4.24 0.93
CA TRP A 271 -25.45 5.00 1.69
C TRP A 271 -24.74 4.12 2.72
N GLN A 272 -23.41 4.16 2.67
CA GLN A 272 -22.49 3.52 3.60
C GLN A 272 -21.95 4.59 4.56
N THR A 273 -21.93 4.32 5.85
CA THR A 273 -21.27 5.20 6.83
C THR A 273 -19.90 4.68 7.15
N MET A 274 -18.88 5.53 7.08
CA MET A 274 -17.51 5.21 7.48
C MET A 274 -17.07 6.10 8.63
N ASP A 275 -16.53 5.47 9.69
CA ASP A 275 -15.86 6.13 10.81
C ASP A 275 -14.45 5.55 10.92
N ILE A 276 -13.45 6.36 10.54
CA ILE A 276 -12.06 5.93 10.34
C ILE A 276 -11.18 6.71 11.31
N THR A 277 -10.45 6.02 12.18
CA THR A 277 -9.49 6.62 13.10
C THR A 277 -8.08 6.22 12.70
N LEU A 278 -7.21 7.21 12.48
CA LEU A 278 -5.78 7.04 12.24
C LEU A 278 -5.01 7.71 13.37
N VAL A 279 -4.21 6.92 14.11
CA VAL A 279 -3.34 7.41 15.19
C VAL A 279 -2.03 6.62 15.14
N ASP A 280 -0.90 7.30 15.18
CA ASP A 280 0.43 6.67 15.23
C ASP A 280 0.61 5.58 14.16
N ARG A 281 0.12 5.81 12.95
CA ARG A 281 0.10 4.84 11.84
C ARG A 281 -0.61 3.53 12.17
N HIS A 282 -1.62 3.57 13.04
CA HIS A 282 -2.59 2.48 13.25
C HIS A 282 -3.98 2.94 12.85
N VAL A 283 -4.73 2.06 12.23
CA VAL A 283 -6.05 2.39 11.70
C VAL A 283 -7.14 1.57 12.34
N THR A 284 -8.24 2.22 12.66
CA THR A 284 -9.52 1.59 13.01
C THR A 284 -10.54 2.00 11.97
N VAL A 285 -11.31 1.04 11.43
CA VAL A 285 -12.40 1.31 10.48
C VAL A 285 -13.67 0.70 11.01
N VAL A 286 -14.72 1.56 11.13
CA VAL A 286 -16.10 1.17 11.43
C VAL A 286 -16.93 1.45 10.18
N LEU A 287 -17.48 0.40 9.58
CA LEU A 287 -18.34 0.47 8.41
C LEU A 287 -19.77 0.14 8.83
N ASN A 288 -20.72 1.05 8.58
CA ASN A 288 -22.14 0.87 8.93
C ASN A 288 -22.40 0.47 10.40
N GLY A 289 -21.60 1.03 11.33
CA GLY A 289 -21.66 0.73 12.75
C GLY A 289 -20.95 -0.54 13.20
N GLN A 290 -20.39 -1.32 12.26
CA GLN A 290 -19.61 -2.52 12.55
C GLN A 290 -18.12 -2.23 12.47
N LYS A 291 -17.35 -2.46 13.53
CA LYS A 291 -15.89 -2.37 13.50
C LYS A 291 -15.33 -3.54 12.68
N ILE A 292 -14.68 -3.22 11.57
CA ILE A 292 -14.14 -4.18 10.60
C ILE A 292 -12.61 -4.25 10.61
N ILE A 293 -11.96 -3.18 11.09
CA ILE A 293 -10.51 -3.13 11.36
C ILE A 293 -10.34 -2.49 12.75
N ASP A 294 -9.55 -3.08 13.62
CA ASP A 294 -9.40 -2.65 15.01
C ASP A 294 -7.95 -2.31 15.38
N ASN A 295 -7.60 -1.02 15.19
CA ASN A 295 -6.30 -0.49 15.60
C ASN A 295 -5.12 -1.29 15.02
N GLU A 296 -5.19 -1.59 13.72
CA GLU A 296 -4.19 -2.38 12.99
C GLU A 296 -3.08 -1.50 12.43
N PRO A 297 -1.82 -1.99 12.41
CA PRO A 297 -0.68 -1.23 11.91
C PRO A 297 -0.72 -1.04 10.40
N LEU A 298 -0.39 0.17 9.94
CA LEU A 298 -0.17 0.48 8.53
C LEU A 298 1.32 0.33 8.20
N LEU A 299 1.64 -0.62 7.34
CA LEU A 299 3.02 -1.04 7.08
C LEU A 299 3.58 -0.54 5.74
N GLY A 300 3.02 0.53 5.19
CA GLY A 300 3.45 1.12 3.93
C GLY A 300 2.29 1.68 3.12
N CYS A 301 2.60 2.48 2.11
CA CYS A 301 1.59 3.09 1.24
C CYS A 301 0.80 2.03 0.46
N THR A 302 -0.39 2.41 0.01
CA THR A 302 -1.23 1.62 -0.90
C THR A 302 -1.04 2.09 -2.35
N GLY A 303 -1.54 1.31 -3.31
CA GLY A 303 -1.49 1.70 -4.72
C GLY A 303 -2.20 3.03 -4.97
N GLY A 304 -1.65 3.86 -5.86
CA GLY A 304 -2.21 5.18 -6.16
C GLY A 304 -1.92 6.27 -5.13
N ALA A 305 -1.10 5.99 -4.12
CA ALA A 305 -0.70 6.99 -3.12
C ALA A 305 0.01 8.19 -3.75
N LEU A 306 -0.18 9.37 -3.16
CA LEU A 306 0.49 10.60 -3.58
C LEU A 306 1.96 10.62 -3.15
N SER A 307 2.29 9.91 -2.08
CA SER A 307 3.63 9.81 -1.50
C SER A 307 3.80 8.46 -0.80
N SER A 308 5.01 8.01 -0.69
CA SER A 308 5.41 6.87 0.15
C SER A 308 6.05 7.28 1.48
N ASP A 309 6.25 8.59 1.72
CA ASP A 309 6.86 9.10 2.96
C ASP A 309 5.85 9.12 4.10
N GLU A 310 5.85 8.07 4.91
CA GLU A 310 4.96 7.91 6.06
C GLU A 310 5.30 8.81 7.26
N SER A 311 6.37 9.59 7.19
CA SER A 311 6.84 10.44 8.31
C SER A 311 6.19 11.83 8.33
N LYS A 312 5.38 12.18 7.33
CA LYS A 312 4.80 13.52 7.16
C LYS A 312 3.28 13.50 7.25
N PRO A 313 2.66 14.59 7.73
CA PRO A 313 1.23 14.81 7.50
C PRO A 313 0.90 14.78 6.00
N GLY A 314 -0.36 14.56 5.69
CA GLY A 314 -0.82 14.57 4.31
C GLY A 314 -2.33 14.81 4.20
N PRO A 315 -2.83 15.00 2.98
CA PRO A 315 -4.24 15.33 2.75
C PRO A 315 -5.16 14.12 2.91
N ILE A 316 -6.43 14.37 3.12
CA ILE A 316 -7.47 13.41 2.72
C ILE A 316 -7.60 13.50 1.20
N TYR A 317 -7.57 12.36 0.54
CA TYR A 317 -7.64 12.27 -0.90
C TYR A 317 -8.76 11.31 -1.31
N LEU A 318 -9.59 11.72 -2.30
CA LEU A 318 -10.69 10.94 -2.85
C LEU A 318 -10.37 10.57 -4.30
N GLN A 319 -10.42 9.27 -4.60
CA GLN A 319 -10.15 8.78 -5.94
C GLN A 319 -11.32 9.11 -6.88
N GLY A 320 -11.02 9.73 -8.03
CA GLY A 320 -12.00 10.23 -8.98
C GLY A 320 -11.81 9.82 -10.43
N ASP A 321 -10.72 9.10 -10.73
CA ASP A 321 -10.35 8.73 -12.09
C ASP A 321 -10.96 7.39 -12.57
N HIS A 322 -11.69 6.68 -11.71
CA HIS A 322 -12.26 5.37 -12.02
C HIS A 322 -13.72 5.48 -12.46
N THR A 323 -14.63 5.65 -11.51
CA THR A 323 -16.08 5.61 -11.78
C THR A 323 -16.82 6.74 -11.06
N GLY A 324 -18.13 6.81 -11.23
CA GLY A 324 -19.00 7.72 -10.52
C GLY A 324 -19.05 7.39 -9.02
N ILE A 325 -19.16 8.44 -8.17
CA ILE A 325 -19.25 8.28 -6.74
C ILE A 325 -19.96 9.49 -6.12
N CYS A 326 -20.64 9.29 -4.98
CA CYS A 326 -21.23 10.38 -4.21
C CYS A 326 -20.77 10.30 -2.74
N TYR A 327 -20.38 11.44 -2.19
CA TYR A 327 -20.03 11.61 -0.77
C TYR A 327 -20.89 12.69 -0.12
N ARG A 328 -21.06 12.61 1.21
CA ARG A 328 -21.63 13.66 2.04
C ARG A 328 -21.11 13.59 3.47
N ASP A 329 -21.37 14.63 4.26
CA ASP A 329 -21.07 14.68 5.69
C ASP A 329 -19.61 14.32 6.01
N ILE A 330 -18.64 14.91 5.27
CA ILE A 330 -17.22 14.63 5.48
C ILE A 330 -16.70 15.52 6.59
N ILE A 331 -16.48 14.92 7.78
CA ILE A 331 -16.05 15.60 8.99
C ILE A 331 -14.74 14.95 9.48
N LEU A 332 -13.72 15.77 9.70
CA LEU A 332 -12.45 15.35 10.26
C LEU A 332 -12.24 15.98 11.64
N THR A 333 -11.87 15.19 12.62
CA THR A 333 -11.52 15.64 13.95
C THR A 333 -10.05 15.30 14.20
N PRO A 334 -9.12 16.28 14.21
CA PRO A 334 -7.71 16.03 14.45
C PRO A 334 -7.48 15.58 15.91
N VAL A 335 -6.42 14.81 16.13
CA VAL A 335 -5.94 14.52 17.48
C VAL A 335 -5.39 15.84 18.06
N ALA A 336 -5.77 16.15 19.30
CA ALA A 336 -5.26 17.33 20.01
C ALA A 336 -3.78 17.09 20.37
N LYS A 337 -2.92 18.06 20.03
CA LYS A 337 -1.50 18.09 20.41
C LYS A 337 -1.31 18.59 21.82
#